data_26f9b847f7ee0e19e92a13172f46871d
#
_entry.id   26f9b847f7ee0e19e92a13172f46871d
#
_cell.length_a   1.000
_cell.length_b   1.000
_cell.length_c   1.000
_cell.angle_alpha   90.00
_cell.angle_beta   90.00
_cell.angle_gamma   90.00
#
_symmetry.space_group_name_H-M   'P 1'
#
loop_
_entity.id
_entity.type
_entity.pdbx_description
1 polymer ?
#
loop_
_entity_poly.entity_id
_entity_poly.type
_entity_poly.pdbx_seq_one_letter_code
_entity_poly.pdbx_strand_id
1 'polypeptide(L)'
;MDIKDILFKLSALDSLGSLHAAADYAKEELSRFAKTDKCGGSVTGFIKGNSDYTVMLDAHIDQVGMTVTQVDGEGFLTVAPSGGIDIRALPSREVTVHGKQDIPAVFCSTPPHLASGETVYDDIS
;
A
#
# COMPACT_ATOMS: atom_id res chain seq x y z
N MET A 1 -23.52 -3.40 -10.57
CA MET A 1 -22.17 -3.15 -10.01
C MET A 1 -21.45 -4.49 -10.00
N ASP A 2 -20.36 -4.61 -10.73
CA ASP A 2 -19.56 -5.86 -10.74
C ASP A 2 -18.47 -5.74 -9.67
N ILE A 3 -18.49 -6.64 -8.69
CA ILE A 3 -17.49 -6.67 -7.60
C ILE A 3 -16.07 -6.87 -8.15
N LYS A 4 -15.94 -7.65 -9.22
CA LYS A 4 -14.66 -7.88 -9.89
C LYS A 4 -14.05 -6.57 -10.41
N ASP A 5 -14.86 -5.73 -11.06
CA ASP A 5 -14.41 -4.44 -11.59
C ASP A 5 -13.97 -3.49 -10.47
N ILE A 6 -14.68 -3.50 -9.34
CA ILE A 6 -14.31 -2.69 -8.16
C ILE A 6 -12.97 -3.16 -7.60
N LEU A 7 -12.78 -4.47 -7.42
CA LEU A 7 -11.53 -5.04 -6.90
C LEU A 7 -10.35 -4.72 -7.81
N PHE A 8 -10.50 -4.88 -9.13
CA PHE A 8 -9.44 -4.54 -10.08
C PHE A 8 -9.09 -3.05 -10.06
N LYS A 9 -10.09 -2.17 -9.97
CA LYS A 9 -9.85 -0.73 -9.89
C LYS A 9 -9.17 -0.35 -8.57
N LEU A 10 -9.64 -0.84 -7.43
CA LEU A 10 -9.02 -0.56 -6.13
C LEU A 10 -7.57 -1.05 -6.08
N SER A 11 -7.29 -2.27 -6.57
CA SER A 11 -5.94 -2.82 -6.56
C SER A 11 -4.98 -2.17 -7.57
N ALA A 12 -5.50 -1.47 -8.57
CA ALA A 12 -4.70 -0.71 -9.53
C ALA A 12 -4.39 0.72 -9.08
N LEU A 13 -5.07 1.21 -8.03
CA LEU A 13 -4.82 2.54 -7.50
C LEU A 13 -3.61 2.49 -6.56
N ASP A 14 -2.67 3.43 -6.76
CA ASP A 14 -1.59 3.65 -5.80
C ASP A 14 -2.17 4.25 -4.52
N SER A 15 -2.12 3.48 -3.45
CA SER A 15 -2.63 3.89 -2.13
C SER A 15 -1.52 4.11 -1.10
N LEU A 16 -0.25 4.00 -1.47
CA LEU A 16 0.91 4.24 -0.61
C LEU A 16 1.28 5.72 -0.53
N GLY A 17 1.40 6.37 -1.67
CA GLY A 17 1.78 7.80 -1.75
C GLY A 17 0.60 8.74 -1.61
N SER A 18 -0.59 8.30 -2.00
CA SER A 18 -1.82 9.06 -1.94
C SER A 18 -3.01 8.17 -1.66
N LEU A 19 -3.33 8.00 -0.37
CA LEU A 19 -4.60 7.40 0.06
C LEU A 19 -5.82 8.07 -0.57
N HIS A 20 -5.64 9.26 -1.16
CA HIS A 20 -6.74 10.05 -1.71
C HIS A 20 -7.41 9.36 -2.90
N ALA A 21 -6.67 8.76 -3.82
CA ALA A 21 -7.24 8.15 -5.01
C ALA A 21 -8.14 6.94 -4.66
N ALA A 22 -7.65 6.04 -3.79
CA ALA A 22 -8.44 4.90 -3.32
C ALA A 22 -9.66 5.35 -2.51
N ALA A 23 -9.49 6.34 -1.62
CA ALA A 23 -10.58 6.90 -0.82
C ALA A 23 -11.62 7.61 -1.69
N ASP A 24 -11.21 8.36 -2.71
CA ASP A 24 -12.13 9.04 -3.62
C ASP A 24 -12.96 8.04 -4.43
N TYR A 25 -12.30 7.00 -4.94
CA TYR A 25 -13.00 5.92 -5.64
C TYR A 25 -13.96 5.15 -4.70
N ALA A 26 -13.53 4.80 -3.49
CA ALA A 26 -14.38 4.15 -2.50
C ALA A 26 -15.59 5.03 -2.13
N LYS A 27 -15.39 6.35 -1.97
CA LYS A 27 -16.47 7.29 -1.72
C LYS A 27 -17.47 7.34 -2.88
N GLU A 28 -16.98 7.37 -4.12
CA GLU A 28 -17.83 7.36 -5.31
C GLU A 28 -18.73 6.11 -5.34
N GLU A 29 -18.13 4.92 -5.14
CA GLU A 29 -18.89 3.67 -5.14
C GLU A 29 -19.89 3.57 -3.99
N LEU A 30 -19.50 3.95 -2.77
CA LEU A 30 -20.38 3.95 -1.61
C LEU A 30 -21.51 4.97 -1.73
N SER A 31 -21.28 6.12 -2.37
CA SER A 31 -22.31 7.17 -2.51
C SER A 31 -23.52 6.77 -3.34
N ARG A 32 -23.43 5.66 -4.09
CA ARG A 32 -24.53 5.12 -4.89
C ARG A 32 -25.66 4.56 -4.03
N PHE A 33 -25.38 4.22 -2.77
CA PHE A 33 -26.37 3.57 -1.88
C PHE A 33 -26.28 4.01 -0.42
N ALA A 34 -25.33 4.84 -0.04
CA ALA A 34 -25.09 5.28 1.33
C ALA A 34 -24.88 6.80 1.39
N LYS A 35 -25.15 7.41 2.52
CA LYS A 35 -24.68 8.75 2.82
C LYS A 35 -23.20 8.67 3.20
N THR A 36 -22.33 9.29 2.41
CA THR A 36 -20.88 9.17 2.57
C THR A 36 -20.24 10.40 3.17
N ASP A 37 -19.18 10.18 3.94
CA ASP A 37 -18.26 11.21 4.42
C ASP A 37 -16.81 10.75 4.20
N LYS A 38 -15.88 11.71 4.10
CA LYS A 38 -14.46 11.44 3.92
C LYS A 38 -13.67 12.27 4.93
N CYS A 39 -12.80 11.58 5.67
CA CYS A 39 -11.88 12.19 6.61
C CYS A 39 -10.47 11.68 6.33
N GLY A 40 -9.60 12.54 5.80
CA GLY A 40 -8.26 12.15 5.34
C GLY A 40 -8.31 11.05 4.28
N GLY A 41 -7.64 9.93 4.53
CA GLY A 41 -7.67 8.73 3.68
C GLY A 41 -8.81 7.76 3.97
N SER A 42 -9.66 8.02 4.96
CA SER A 42 -10.76 7.14 5.34
C SER A 42 -12.09 7.61 4.76
N VAL A 43 -12.96 6.67 4.41
CA VAL A 43 -14.31 6.93 3.90
C VAL A 43 -15.32 6.15 4.72
N THR A 44 -16.39 6.81 5.12
CA THR A 44 -17.52 6.18 5.79
C THR A 44 -18.75 6.26 4.93
N GLY A 45 -19.55 5.18 4.91
CA GLY A 45 -20.87 5.13 4.30
C GLY A 45 -21.92 4.76 5.33
N PHE A 46 -22.93 5.58 5.53
CA PHE A 46 -24.01 5.31 6.46
C PHE A 46 -25.29 4.97 5.73
N ILE A 47 -25.86 3.80 6.07
CA ILE A 47 -27.17 3.34 5.60
C ILE A 47 -28.10 3.27 6.81
N LYS A 48 -29.18 4.04 6.80
CA LYS A 48 -30.16 4.01 7.87
C LYS A 48 -30.96 2.69 7.83
N GLY A 49 -30.90 1.95 8.91
CA GLY A 49 -31.73 0.76 9.14
C GLY A 49 -33.02 1.08 9.92
N ASN A 50 -33.71 0.02 10.32
CA ASN A 50 -34.98 0.08 11.08
C ASN A 50 -34.81 -0.33 12.56
N SER A 51 -33.60 -0.52 13.04
CA SER A 51 -33.31 -0.93 14.41
C SER A 51 -32.59 0.18 15.20
N ASP A 52 -32.58 0.04 16.51
CA ASP A 52 -31.95 1.03 17.43
C ASP A 52 -30.45 0.80 17.62
N TYR A 53 -29.87 -0.24 17.02
CA TYR A 53 -28.43 -0.50 17.06
C TYR A 53 -27.79 -0.39 15.68
N THR A 54 -26.51 -0.02 15.70
CA THR A 54 -25.70 0.16 14.51
C THR A 54 -24.66 -0.95 14.40
N VAL A 55 -24.53 -1.53 13.23
CA VAL A 55 -23.43 -2.44 12.88
C VAL A 55 -22.41 -1.67 12.04
N MET A 56 -21.14 -1.72 12.44
CA MET A 56 -20.03 -1.16 11.67
C MET A 56 -19.27 -2.29 10.97
N LEU A 57 -19.09 -2.13 9.65
CA LEU A 57 -18.17 -2.94 8.84
C LEU A 57 -16.95 -2.09 8.56
N ASP A 58 -15.77 -2.61 8.89
CA ASP A 58 -14.50 -1.91 8.70
C ASP A 58 -13.55 -2.75 7.85
N ALA A 59 -12.87 -2.09 6.90
CA ALA A 59 -11.85 -2.71 6.05
C ALA A 59 -10.86 -1.66 5.58
N HIS A 60 -9.55 -2.00 5.56
CA HIS A 60 -8.54 -1.10 5.02
C HIS A 60 -8.53 -1.12 3.48
N ILE A 61 -8.09 0.00 2.89
CA ILE A 61 -7.97 0.19 1.43
C ILE A 61 -6.55 0.59 1.01
N ASP A 62 -5.64 0.72 1.96
CA ASP A 62 -4.22 0.98 1.71
C ASP A 62 -3.47 -0.31 1.38
N GLN A 63 -2.36 -0.15 0.67
CA GLN A 63 -1.45 -1.23 0.28
C GLN A 63 -0.17 -1.16 1.11
N VAL A 64 0.51 -2.30 1.21
CA VAL A 64 1.86 -2.36 1.77
C VAL A 64 2.87 -1.77 0.79
N GLY A 65 3.96 -1.23 1.31
CA GLY A 65 5.04 -0.71 0.47
C GLY A 65 6.27 -0.30 1.25
N MET A 66 7.11 0.49 0.62
CA MET A 66 8.38 0.92 1.19
C MET A 66 8.51 2.43 1.16
N THR A 67 9.17 2.98 2.16
CA THR A 67 9.55 4.39 2.21
C THR A 67 11.06 4.51 2.02
N VAL A 68 11.50 5.32 1.05
CA VAL A 68 12.92 5.61 0.87
C VAL A 68 13.42 6.43 2.05
N THR A 69 14.41 5.90 2.76
CA THR A 69 15.02 6.54 3.93
C THR A 69 16.39 7.17 3.62
N GLN A 70 17.09 6.64 2.62
CA GLN A 70 18.39 7.15 2.22
C GLN A 70 18.65 6.87 0.74
N VAL A 71 19.44 7.76 0.13
CA VAL A 71 20.03 7.57 -1.20
C VAL A 71 21.53 7.73 -1.03
N ASP A 72 22.32 6.75 -1.46
CA ASP A 72 23.77 6.82 -1.38
C ASP A 72 24.41 7.52 -2.60
N GLY A 73 25.73 7.65 -2.59
CA GLY A 73 26.48 8.31 -3.67
C GLY A 73 26.54 7.52 -4.98
N GLU A 74 26.16 6.24 -4.96
CA GLU A 74 26.14 5.34 -6.12
C GLU A 74 24.72 5.19 -6.71
N GLY A 75 23.72 5.77 -6.03
CA GLY A 75 22.32 5.76 -6.45
C GLY A 75 21.52 4.59 -5.89
N PHE A 76 22.05 3.81 -4.95
CA PHE A 76 21.27 2.82 -4.23
C PHE A 76 20.35 3.48 -3.21
N LEU A 77 19.16 2.89 -3.09
CA LEU A 77 18.13 3.35 -2.16
C LEU A 77 18.06 2.41 -0.95
N THR A 78 18.15 2.99 0.24
CA THR A 78 17.75 2.29 1.46
C THR A 78 16.30 2.57 1.72
N VAL A 79 15.52 1.53 2.06
CA VAL A 79 14.08 1.63 2.25
C VAL A 79 13.66 1.00 3.58
N ALA A 80 12.61 1.56 4.18
CA ALA A 80 11.95 0.99 5.33
C ALA A 80 10.56 0.46 4.94
N PRO A 81 10.13 -0.71 5.46
CA PRO A 81 8.81 -1.25 5.16
C PRO A 81 7.70 -0.39 5.77
N SER A 82 6.60 -0.26 5.04
CA SER A 82 5.33 0.31 5.48
C SER A 82 4.25 -0.77 5.36
N GLY A 83 3.78 -1.25 6.50
CA GLY A 83 2.89 -2.41 6.57
C GLY A 83 3.64 -3.74 6.72
N GLY A 84 2.89 -4.84 6.76
CA GLY A 84 3.42 -6.20 6.97
C GLY A 84 4.01 -6.80 5.70
N ILE A 85 5.30 -6.60 5.46
CA ILE A 85 6.01 -7.14 4.30
C ILE A 85 7.00 -8.20 4.76
N ASP A 86 6.97 -9.38 4.13
CA ASP A 86 8.03 -10.38 4.31
C ASP A 86 9.24 -9.97 3.46
N ILE A 87 10.25 -9.42 4.10
CA ILE A 87 11.48 -8.95 3.47
C ILE A 87 12.24 -10.06 2.72
N ARG A 88 12.07 -11.32 3.15
CA ARG A 88 12.69 -12.47 2.49
C ARG A 88 12.15 -12.74 1.09
N ALA A 89 10.96 -12.21 0.80
CA ALA A 89 10.31 -12.32 -0.51
C ALA A 89 10.67 -11.17 -1.47
N LEU A 90 11.44 -10.17 -1.02
CA LEU A 90 11.77 -8.99 -1.81
C LEU A 90 12.92 -9.16 -2.81
N PRO A 91 14.00 -9.93 -2.54
CA PRO A 91 15.11 -10.02 -3.50
C PRO A 91 14.65 -10.32 -4.93
N SER A 92 15.16 -9.54 -5.88
CA SER A 92 14.83 -9.61 -7.31
C SER A 92 13.37 -9.20 -7.66
N ARG A 93 12.62 -8.61 -6.73
CA ARG A 93 11.31 -8.03 -7.05
C ARG A 93 11.48 -6.69 -7.73
N GLU A 94 10.76 -6.51 -8.84
CA GLU A 94 10.62 -5.23 -9.50
C GLU A 94 9.63 -4.36 -8.72
N VAL A 95 9.96 -3.08 -8.61
CA VAL A 95 9.15 -2.07 -7.93
C VAL A 95 9.19 -0.76 -8.69
N THR A 96 8.25 0.11 -8.41
CA THR A 96 8.24 1.49 -8.89
C THR A 96 8.57 2.43 -7.74
N VAL A 97 9.59 3.26 -7.92
CA VAL A 97 9.92 4.34 -6.99
C VAL A 97 9.16 5.59 -7.43
N HIS A 98 8.21 6.01 -6.62
CA HIS A 98 7.42 7.21 -6.84
C HIS A 98 8.17 8.46 -6.36
N GLY A 99 8.53 9.34 -7.28
CA GLY A 99 9.22 10.59 -7.01
C GLY A 99 8.67 11.74 -7.85
N LYS A 100 9.54 12.61 -8.35
CA LYS A 100 9.14 13.62 -9.36
C LYS A 100 8.67 12.98 -10.66
N GLN A 101 9.16 11.80 -10.93
CA GLN A 101 8.74 10.87 -11.98
C GLN A 101 8.89 9.45 -11.44
N ASP A 102 8.11 8.54 -11.96
CA ASP A 102 8.20 7.13 -11.62
C ASP A 102 9.45 6.50 -12.21
N ILE A 103 10.19 5.77 -11.39
CA ILE A 103 11.44 5.12 -11.77
C ILE A 103 11.31 3.62 -11.49
N PRO A 104 11.52 2.74 -12.49
CA PRO A 104 11.59 1.31 -12.24
C PRO A 104 12.85 0.97 -11.45
N ALA A 105 12.70 0.12 -10.45
CA ALA A 105 13.80 -0.34 -9.61
C ALA A 105 13.64 -1.83 -9.29
N VAL A 106 14.67 -2.42 -8.72
CA VAL A 106 14.68 -3.82 -8.30
C VAL A 106 15.33 -3.94 -6.93
N PHE A 107 14.77 -4.78 -6.07
CA PHE A 107 15.40 -5.11 -4.81
C PHE A 107 16.66 -5.95 -5.07
N CYS A 108 17.81 -5.44 -4.65
CA CYS A 108 19.07 -6.18 -4.68
C CYS A 108 19.33 -6.87 -3.35
N SER A 109 20.08 -7.95 -3.39
CA SER A 109 20.61 -8.64 -2.21
C SER A 109 22.07 -9.02 -2.47
N THR A 110 22.84 -9.13 -1.40
CA THR A 110 24.21 -9.65 -1.52
C THR A 110 24.15 -11.10 -1.99
N PRO A 111 24.82 -11.44 -3.10
CA PRO A 111 24.86 -12.83 -3.57
C PRO A 111 25.41 -13.76 -2.47
N PRO A 112 24.92 -15.01 -2.34
CA PRO A 112 25.32 -15.93 -1.27
C PRO A 112 26.84 -16.18 -1.18
N HIS A 113 27.55 -16.16 -2.31
CA HIS A 113 28.99 -16.35 -2.38
C HIS A 113 29.82 -15.13 -1.92
N LEU A 114 29.18 -13.96 -1.80
CA LEU A 114 29.77 -12.74 -1.25
C LEU A 114 29.27 -12.43 0.16
N ALA A 115 28.28 -13.15 0.64
CA ALA A 115 27.79 -13.01 2.00
C ALA A 115 28.79 -13.66 2.97
N SER A 116 29.46 -12.88 3.80
CA SER A 116 30.34 -13.36 4.85
C SER A 116 29.52 -13.92 6.02
N GLY A 117 29.04 -15.16 5.91
CA GLY A 117 28.66 -16.04 7.04
C GLY A 117 27.54 -15.60 8.01
N GLU A 118 27.19 -14.34 8.09
CA GLU A 118 26.05 -13.82 8.84
C GLU A 118 24.95 -13.43 7.85
N THR A 119 23.85 -14.11 7.94
CA THR A 119 22.66 -13.80 7.16
C THR A 119 22.17 -12.39 7.54
N VAL A 120 22.31 -11.44 6.64
CA VAL A 120 21.88 -10.03 6.75
C VAL A 120 20.35 -9.89 6.90
N TYR A 121 19.66 -10.92 7.37
CA TYR A 121 18.21 -10.90 7.57
C TYR A 121 17.77 -10.54 8.98
N ASP A 122 18.73 -10.40 9.92
CA ASP A 122 18.44 -10.16 11.34
C ASP A 122 18.41 -8.68 11.74
N ASP A 123 18.74 -7.75 10.85
CA ASP A 123 18.84 -6.32 11.18
C ASP A 123 17.69 -5.46 10.66
N ILE A 124 16.49 -6.03 10.55
CA ILE A 124 15.26 -5.24 10.36
C ILE A 124 14.30 -5.57 11.51
N SER A 125 14.68 -5.15 12.70
CA SER A 125 13.77 -5.04 13.85
C SER A 125 13.29 -3.60 13.99
#